data_e9643a51a47febce0cf1cd9d198740b8
#
_entry.id   e9643a51a47febce0cf1cd9d198740b8
#
_cell.length_a   1.000
_cell.length_b   1.000
_cell.length_c   1.000
_cell.angle_alpha   90.00
_cell.angle_beta   90.00
_cell.angle_gamma   90.00
#
_symmetry.space_group_name_H-M   'P 1'
#
loop_
_entity.id
_entity.type
_entity.pdbx_description
1 polymer ?
#
loop_
_entity_poly.entity_id
_entity_poly.type
_entity_poly.pdbx_seq_one_letter_code
_entity_poly.pdbx_strand_id
1 'polypeptide(L)'
;DWVLDVMAGRGLDVRDRVRWRVVRTPADLERDTGSVGGSIYGTSSNGARAAFLRPANASPVPGLFLVGGSAHPGGGLPLVLLSANIVARLIGPA
;
A
#
# COMPACT_ATOMS: atom_id res chain seq x y z
N ASP A 1 -1.40 13.53 -23.59
CA ASP A 1 -1.19 12.73 -22.37
C ASP A 1 -0.28 11.54 -22.69
N TRP A 2 0.93 11.59 -22.17
CA TRP A 2 1.98 10.63 -22.48
C TRP A 2 1.52 9.15 -22.37
N VAL A 3 0.75 8.80 -21.35
CA VAL A 3 0.27 7.41 -21.15
C VAL A 3 -0.66 6.99 -22.29
N LEU A 4 -1.63 7.83 -22.63
CA LEU A 4 -2.58 7.54 -23.70
C LEU A 4 -1.90 7.50 -25.06
N ASP A 5 -0.89 8.35 -25.29
CA ASP A 5 -0.11 8.39 -26.53
C ASP A 5 0.75 7.12 -26.69
N VAL A 6 1.38 6.65 -25.59
CA VAL A 6 2.12 5.38 -25.57
C VAL A 6 1.18 4.19 -25.82
N MET A 7 0.00 4.17 -25.24
CA MET A 7 -1.00 3.12 -25.47
C MET A 7 -1.46 3.09 -26.93
N ALA A 8 -1.79 4.26 -27.48
CA ALA A 8 -2.19 4.39 -28.88
C ALA A 8 -1.08 3.92 -29.83
N GLY A 9 0.18 4.31 -29.57
CA GLY A 9 1.34 3.87 -30.34
C GLY A 9 1.62 2.37 -30.28
N ARG A 10 1.05 1.67 -29.28
CA ARG A 10 1.11 0.19 -29.12
C ARG A 10 -0.16 -0.52 -29.59
N GLY A 11 -1.03 0.16 -30.32
CA GLY A 11 -2.23 -0.42 -30.91
C GLY A 11 -3.47 -0.40 -30.01
N LEU A 12 -3.38 0.23 -28.81
CA LEU A 12 -4.52 0.38 -27.91
C LEU A 12 -4.89 1.86 -27.76
N ASP A 13 -5.64 2.38 -28.72
CA ASP A 13 -6.15 3.74 -28.64
C ASP A 13 -7.52 3.79 -27.98
N VAL A 14 -7.55 4.36 -26.77
CA VAL A 14 -8.76 4.52 -25.96
C VAL A 14 -9.13 5.99 -25.75
N ARG A 15 -8.46 6.93 -26.40
CA ARG A 15 -8.61 8.37 -26.15
C ARG A 15 -10.04 8.84 -26.29
N ASP A 16 -10.74 8.38 -27.32
CA ASP A 16 -12.15 8.74 -27.58
C ASP A 16 -13.14 8.07 -26.63
N ARG A 17 -12.69 7.09 -25.85
CA ARG A 17 -13.50 6.33 -24.88
C ARG A 17 -13.34 6.81 -23.45
N VAL A 18 -12.36 7.68 -23.19
CA VAL A 18 -12.10 8.22 -21.83
C VAL A 18 -13.24 9.20 -21.48
N ARG A 19 -14.06 8.85 -20.50
CA ARG A 19 -15.18 9.67 -20.02
C ARG A 19 -14.72 10.64 -18.91
N TRP A 20 -13.85 10.17 -18.06
CA TRP A 20 -13.24 10.96 -16.99
C TRP A 20 -11.90 10.35 -16.60
N ARG A 21 -11.07 11.13 -15.94
CA ARG A 21 -9.75 10.70 -15.50
C ARG A 21 -9.37 11.41 -14.20
N VAL A 22 -8.80 10.66 -13.29
CA VAL A 22 -8.15 11.19 -12.09
C VAL A 22 -6.69 10.76 -12.11
N VAL A 23 -5.80 11.70 -11.86
CA VAL A 23 -4.37 11.45 -11.72
C VAL A 23 -4.01 11.74 -10.26
N ARG A 24 -3.38 10.79 -9.60
CA ARG A 24 -2.82 10.96 -8.26
C ARG A 24 -1.33 10.71 -8.33
N THR A 25 -0.57 11.68 -7.89
CA THR A 25 0.88 11.60 -7.80
C THR A 25 1.29 11.09 -6.42
N PRO A 26 2.55 10.64 -6.23
CA PRO A 26 3.08 10.34 -4.89
C PRO A 26 2.94 11.52 -3.92
N ALA A 27 3.12 12.77 -4.40
CA ALA A 27 2.92 13.96 -3.58
C ALA A 27 1.46 14.14 -3.13
N ASP A 28 0.49 13.77 -3.98
CA ASP A 28 -0.93 13.78 -3.61
C ASP A 28 -1.22 12.72 -2.54
N LEU A 29 -0.63 11.53 -2.67
CA LEU A 29 -0.78 10.47 -1.69
C LEU A 29 -0.16 10.87 -0.34
N GLU A 30 1.04 11.46 -0.34
CA GLU A 30 1.68 11.93 0.88
C GLU A 30 0.82 12.99 1.59
N ARG A 31 0.31 13.96 0.85
CA ARG A 31 -0.59 15.00 1.38
C ARG A 31 -1.85 14.41 2.00
N ASP A 32 -2.46 13.42 1.33
CA ASP A 32 -3.76 12.87 1.72
C ASP A 32 -3.66 11.83 2.83
N THR A 33 -2.51 11.15 2.97
CA THR A 33 -2.34 10.03 3.91
C THR A 33 -1.28 10.28 4.99
N GLY A 34 -0.44 11.30 4.83
CA GLY A 34 0.73 11.53 5.68
C GLY A 34 1.87 10.53 5.48
N SER A 35 1.76 9.63 4.49
CA SER A 35 2.80 8.64 4.21
C SER A 35 3.98 9.28 3.50
N VAL A 36 5.15 9.26 4.11
CA VAL A 36 6.37 9.87 3.55
C VAL A 36 6.66 9.34 2.14
N GLY A 37 6.85 10.27 1.19
CA GLY A 37 7.08 9.96 -0.22
C GLY A 37 5.87 9.35 -0.93
N GLY A 38 4.66 9.43 -0.35
CA GLY A 38 3.45 8.81 -0.90
C GLY A 38 3.49 7.28 -0.87
N SER A 39 4.21 6.71 0.08
CA SER A 39 4.36 5.26 0.23
C SER A 39 3.02 4.59 0.53
N ILE A 40 2.67 3.55 -0.23
CA ILE A 40 1.41 2.80 -0.07
C ILE A 40 1.61 1.59 0.85
N TYR A 41 2.80 0.97 0.83
CA TYR A 41 3.06 -0.29 1.53
C TYR A 41 4.25 -0.21 2.50
N GLY A 42 4.64 0.97 2.92
CA GLY A 42 5.78 1.17 3.80
C GLY A 42 7.12 0.89 3.12
N THR A 43 8.03 0.19 3.79
CA THR A 43 9.36 -0.11 3.24
C THR A 43 9.27 -0.97 1.98
N SER A 44 10.15 -0.69 1.02
CA SER A 44 10.25 -1.44 -0.24
C SER A 44 10.43 -2.94 0.01
N SER A 45 9.67 -3.75 -0.72
CA SER A 45 9.78 -5.21 -0.70
C SER A 45 10.67 -5.76 -1.82
N ASN A 46 11.57 -4.95 -2.37
CA ASN A 46 12.52 -5.38 -3.40
C ASN A 46 13.60 -6.28 -2.81
N GLY A 47 13.55 -7.56 -3.13
CA GLY A 47 14.48 -8.58 -2.70
C GLY A 47 13.89 -9.58 -1.68
N ALA A 48 14.42 -10.81 -1.71
CA ALA A 48 13.90 -11.93 -0.92
C ALA A 48 13.89 -11.68 0.61
N ARG A 49 14.81 -10.85 1.11
CA ARG A 49 14.89 -10.51 2.53
C ARG A 49 13.96 -9.37 2.94
N ALA A 50 13.63 -8.45 2.04
CA ALA A 50 12.83 -7.27 2.36
C ALA A 50 11.39 -7.65 2.73
N ALA A 51 10.85 -8.75 2.17
CA ALA A 51 9.52 -9.26 2.53
C ALA A 51 9.43 -9.70 4.00
N PHE A 52 10.55 -10.15 4.59
CA PHE A 52 10.64 -10.59 5.99
C PHE A 52 11.00 -9.47 6.97
N LEU A 53 11.43 -8.30 6.49
CA LEU A 53 11.83 -7.16 7.32
C LEU A 53 10.71 -6.15 7.59
N ARG A 54 9.45 -6.54 7.34
CA ARG A 54 8.33 -5.69 7.69
C ARG A 54 8.18 -5.59 9.21
N PRO A 55 7.78 -4.41 9.73
CA PRO A 55 7.50 -4.27 11.16
C PRO A 55 6.54 -5.33 11.66
N ALA A 56 6.87 -5.97 12.78
CA ALA A 56 5.98 -6.92 13.44
C ALA A 56 4.70 -6.22 13.92
N ASN A 57 3.61 -6.97 14.04
CA ASN A 57 2.35 -6.43 14.54
C ASN A 57 2.44 -6.01 16.01
N ALA A 58 3.22 -6.72 16.84
CA ALA A 58 3.55 -6.27 18.18
C ALA A 58 4.76 -5.34 18.13
N SER A 59 4.62 -4.11 18.58
CA SER A 59 5.71 -3.14 18.68
C SER A 59 6.55 -3.39 19.95
N PRO A 60 7.81 -2.93 19.98
CA PRO A 60 8.60 -2.91 21.22
C PRO A 60 7.99 -2.04 22.34
N VAL A 61 7.09 -1.13 21.99
CA VAL A 61 6.39 -0.27 22.96
C VAL A 61 5.18 -1.04 23.51
N PRO A 62 5.10 -1.25 24.83
CA PRO A 62 3.97 -1.95 25.44
C PRO A 62 2.62 -1.30 25.08
N GLY A 63 1.65 -2.10 24.67
CA GLY A 63 0.31 -1.64 24.30
C GLY A 63 0.19 -1.00 22.92
N LEU A 64 1.30 -0.86 22.16
CA LEU A 64 1.28 -0.35 20.78
C LEU A 64 1.34 -1.50 19.79
N PHE A 65 0.33 -1.59 18.93
CA PHE A 65 0.23 -2.58 17.88
C PHE A 65 0.22 -1.91 16.50
N LEU A 66 0.85 -2.56 15.50
CA LEU A 66 0.89 -2.10 14.13
C LEU A 66 -0.01 -2.99 13.26
N VAL A 67 -0.93 -2.37 12.52
CA VAL A 67 -1.87 -3.07 11.65
C VAL A 67 -1.92 -2.41 10.28
N GLY A 68 -2.07 -3.20 9.23
CA GLY A 68 -2.24 -2.68 7.88
C GLY A 68 -1.17 -3.13 6.89
N GLY A 69 -1.18 -2.53 5.71
CA GLY A 69 -0.32 -2.92 4.59
C GLY A 69 1.17 -2.62 4.77
N SER A 70 1.52 -1.73 5.70
CA SER A 70 2.92 -1.39 6.02
C SER A 70 3.51 -2.26 7.13
N ALA A 71 2.68 -3.03 7.85
CA ALA A 71 3.09 -3.98 8.87
C ALA A 71 3.05 -5.43 8.34
N HIS A 72 3.46 -6.41 9.17
CA HIS A 72 3.34 -7.83 8.83
C HIS A 72 1.85 -8.22 8.68
N PRO A 73 1.47 -9.08 7.69
CA PRO A 73 2.32 -9.76 6.71
C PRO A 73 2.58 -8.95 5.43
N GLY A 74 1.95 -7.80 5.23
CA GLY A 74 2.23 -6.95 4.08
C GLY A 74 1.01 -6.31 3.43
N GLY A 75 1.20 -5.77 2.22
CA GLY A 75 0.18 -5.06 1.45
C GLY A 75 -0.77 -5.96 0.68
N GLY A 76 -1.90 -5.39 0.30
CA GLY A 76 -3.01 -6.06 -0.37
C GLY A 76 -4.14 -6.41 0.59
N LEU A 77 -5.39 -6.30 0.14
CA LEU A 77 -6.58 -6.48 0.98
C LEU A 77 -6.56 -7.78 1.82
N PRO A 78 -6.23 -8.97 1.26
CA PRO A 78 -6.20 -10.20 2.06
C PRO A 78 -5.17 -10.14 3.19
N LEU A 79 -3.98 -9.57 2.93
CA LEU A 79 -2.91 -9.48 3.93
C LEU A 79 -3.19 -8.41 4.98
N VAL A 80 -3.84 -7.32 4.61
CA VAL A 80 -4.29 -6.28 5.56
C VAL A 80 -5.33 -6.86 6.53
N LEU A 81 -6.30 -7.64 6.04
CA LEU A 81 -7.27 -8.34 6.89
C LEU A 81 -6.60 -9.36 7.80
N LEU A 82 -5.60 -10.08 7.29
CA LEU A 82 -4.81 -11.00 8.11
C LEU A 82 -4.02 -10.26 9.20
N SER A 83 -3.42 -9.11 8.87
CA SER A 83 -2.77 -8.23 9.83
C SER A 83 -3.72 -7.83 10.97
N ALA A 84 -4.96 -7.42 10.62
CA ALA A 84 -5.99 -7.08 11.60
C ALA A 84 -6.35 -8.27 12.51
N ASN A 85 -6.51 -9.46 11.95
CA ASN A 85 -6.77 -10.69 12.72
C ASN A 85 -5.63 -11.02 13.70
N ILE A 86 -4.38 -10.87 13.26
CA ILE A 86 -3.22 -11.09 14.12
C ILE A 86 -3.25 -10.12 15.31
N VAL A 87 -3.46 -8.83 15.05
CA VAL A 87 -3.52 -7.80 16.11
C VAL A 87 -4.69 -8.06 17.07
N ALA A 88 -5.87 -8.40 16.55
CA ALA A 88 -7.01 -8.73 17.38
C ALA A 88 -6.73 -9.89 18.36
N ARG A 89 -6.00 -10.91 17.88
CA ARG A 89 -5.58 -12.04 18.75
C ARG A 89 -4.52 -11.65 19.77
N LEU A 90 -3.63 -10.71 19.44
CA LEU A 90 -2.60 -10.20 20.35
C LEU A 90 -3.20 -9.36 21.47
N ILE A 91 -4.25 -8.60 21.17
CA ILE A 91 -4.99 -7.80 22.15
C ILE A 91 -5.80 -8.70 23.09
N GLY A 92 -6.35 -9.80 22.54
CA GLY A 92 -7.20 -10.73 23.29
C GLY A 92 -8.67 -10.31 23.35
N PRO A 93 -9.50 -11.10 24.05
CA PRO A 93 -10.91 -10.77 24.24
C PRO A 93 -11.07 -9.53 25.15
N ALA A 94 -12.12 -8.76 24.87
CA ALA A 94 -12.52 -7.61 25.68
C ALA A 94 -13.09 -8.05 27.05
#